data_4a76496729adc0a3b40b74d758dae3d4
#
_entry.id   4a76496729adc0a3b40b74d758dae3d4
#
_cell.length_a   1.000
_cell.length_b   1.000
_cell.length_c   1.000
_cell.angle_alpha   90.00
_cell.angle_beta   90.00
_cell.angle_gamma   90.00
#
_symmetry.space_group_name_H-M   'P 1'
#
loop_
_entity.id
_entity.type
_entity.pdbx_description
1 polymer ?
#
loop_
_entity_poly.entity_id
_entity_poly.type
_entity_poly.pdbx_seq_one_letter_code
_entity_poly.pdbx_strand_id
1 'polypeptide(L)'
;MARITFKDATAYGVKLEMLQKHFASDKPLEEAVEAGANVLADAIRHSMDQLPTEQFRRLGEGDRFEDVPLGQLLELQKHFGVTPVRRDKNGFVNAKIGWEGYNKYRTKTYPQGVPNALIAGAIESGSSVRNKHPFIRPAVKISTPRALKTMSDHIDADCQRVMEGGSIKTFVE
;
A
#
# COMPACT_ATOMS: atom_id res chain seq x y z
N MET A 1 29.68 -41.69 -4.54
CA MET A 1 28.28 -41.75 -4.96
C MET A 1 27.43 -41.26 -3.79
N ALA A 2 26.69 -40.16 -3.95
CA ALA A 2 25.76 -39.68 -2.95
C ALA A 2 24.54 -40.64 -2.89
N ARG A 3 24.24 -41.19 -1.73
CA ARG A 3 23.09 -42.09 -1.51
C ARG A 3 21.95 -41.22 -1.00
N ILE A 4 20.96 -40.93 -1.84
CA ILE A 4 19.72 -40.26 -1.42
C ILE A 4 18.88 -41.32 -0.69
N THR A 5 18.63 -41.13 0.60
CA THR A 5 17.77 -42.04 1.38
C THR A 5 16.32 -41.57 1.27
N PHE A 6 15.39 -42.50 1.06
CA PHE A 6 13.95 -42.24 0.91
C PHE A 6 13.32 -41.53 2.13
N LYS A 7 13.92 -41.63 3.31
CA LYS A 7 13.45 -40.95 4.53
C LYS A 7 13.45 -39.40 4.38
N ASP A 8 14.49 -38.85 3.74
CA ASP A 8 14.59 -37.42 3.54
C ASP A 8 13.55 -36.90 2.53
N ALA A 9 13.28 -37.70 1.48
CA ALA A 9 12.28 -37.31 0.48
C ALA A 9 10.85 -37.28 1.07
N THR A 10 10.51 -38.24 1.96
CA THR A 10 9.21 -38.28 2.64
C THR A 10 9.04 -37.12 3.59
N ALA A 11 10.06 -36.78 4.38
CA ALA A 11 10.06 -35.64 5.28
C ALA A 11 9.88 -34.33 4.52
N TYR A 12 10.53 -34.20 3.35
CA TYR A 12 10.38 -33.05 2.48
C TYR A 12 8.97 -32.93 1.88
N GLY A 13 8.38 -34.08 1.47
CA GLY A 13 7.00 -34.14 0.98
C GLY A 13 5.98 -33.65 1.99
N VAL A 14 6.10 -34.06 3.25
CA VAL A 14 5.23 -33.58 4.34
C VAL A 14 5.34 -32.06 4.53
N LYS A 15 6.55 -31.51 4.47
CA LYS A 15 6.76 -30.07 4.57
C LYS A 15 6.12 -29.29 3.40
N LEU A 16 6.20 -29.84 2.19
CA LEU A 16 5.53 -29.25 1.02
C LEU A 16 3.99 -29.27 1.16
N GLU A 17 3.42 -30.35 1.68
CA GLU A 17 1.98 -30.40 1.97
C GLU A 17 1.57 -29.38 3.03
N MET A 18 2.39 -29.16 4.07
CA MET A 18 2.15 -28.13 5.07
C MET A 18 2.17 -26.73 4.46
N LEU A 19 3.14 -26.43 3.59
CA LEU A 19 3.18 -25.17 2.85
C LEU A 19 1.95 -25.00 1.97
N GLN A 20 1.56 -26.04 1.22
CA GLN A 20 0.36 -26.00 0.39
C GLN A 20 -0.90 -25.70 1.21
N LYS A 21 -1.06 -26.34 2.37
CA LYS A 21 -2.19 -26.08 3.29
C LYS A 21 -2.14 -24.66 3.87
N HIS A 22 -0.96 -24.18 4.24
CA HIS A 22 -0.78 -22.83 4.78
C HIS A 22 -1.18 -21.75 3.76
N PHE A 23 -0.70 -21.89 2.52
CA PHE A 23 -1.02 -20.95 1.44
C PHE A 23 -2.34 -21.27 0.71
N ALA A 24 -3.11 -22.28 1.14
CA ALA A 24 -4.47 -22.50 0.68
C ALA A 24 -5.44 -21.42 1.20
N SER A 25 -5.09 -20.74 2.30
CA SER A 25 -5.78 -19.54 2.76
C SER A 25 -5.11 -18.30 2.18
N ASP A 26 -5.88 -17.23 1.97
CA ASP A 26 -5.35 -15.95 1.49
C ASP A 26 -4.56 -15.18 2.55
N LYS A 27 -4.70 -15.56 3.82
CA LYS A 27 -4.18 -14.81 4.96
C LYS A 27 -2.68 -14.47 4.88
N PRO A 28 -1.76 -15.38 4.54
CA PRO A 28 -0.34 -15.04 4.39
C PRO A 28 -0.08 -14.02 3.29
N LEU A 29 -0.82 -14.11 2.19
CA LEU A 29 -0.74 -13.15 1.08
C LEU A 29 -1.34 -11.80 1.46
N GLU A 30 -2.44 -11.79 2.20
CA GLU A 30 -3.06 -10.57 2.71
C GLU A 30 -2.13 -9.82 3.64
N GLU A 31 -1.47 -10.49 4.59
CA GLU A 31 -0.50 -9.91 5.52
C GLU A 31 0.71 -9.33 4.78
N ALA A 32 1.24 -10.04 3.78
CA ALA A 32 2.35 -9.56 2.96
C ALA A 32 1.95 -8.32 2.14
N VAL A 33 0.78 -8.33 1.49
CA VAL A 33 0.27 -7.19 0.72
C VAL A 33 0.01 -5.99 1.61
N GLU A 34 -0.54 -6.20 2.80
CA GLU A 34 -0.77 -5.12 3.78
C GLU A 34 0.56 -4.48 4.22
N ALA A 35 1.57 -5.30 4.54
CA ALA A 35 2.89 -4.81 4.92
C ALA A 35 3.53 -3.97 3.79
N GLY A 36 3.48 -4.45 2.54
CA GLY A 36 3.99 -3.70 1.39
C GLY A 36 3.20 -2.41 1.12
N ALA A 37 1.87 -2.45 1.25
CA ALA A 37 1.01 -1.27 1.10
C ALA A 37 1.30 -0.19 2.15
N ASN A 38 1.56 -0.60 3.39
CA ASN A 38 1.93 0.33 4.47
C ASN A 38 3.27 1.03 4.18
N VAL A 39 4.28 0.33 3.65
CA VAL A 39 5.54 0.96 3.22
C VAL A 39 5.31 2.06 2.18
N LEU A 40 4.45 1.83 1.19
CA LEU A 40 4.09 2.82 0.18
C LEU A 40 3.28 3.98 0.78
N ALA A 41 2.33 3.68 1.65
CA ALA A 41 1.50 4.68 2.31
C ALA A 41 2.34 5.62 3.19
N ASP A 42 3.29 5.09 3.96
CA ASP A 42 4.18 5.89 4.80
C ASP A 42 5.10 6.79 3.96
N ALA A 43 5.59 6.29 2.83
CA ALA A 43 6.37 7.10 1.90
C ALA A 43 5.55 8.26 1.31
N ILE A 44 4.28 8.03 0.96
CA ILE A 44 3.38 9.08 0.47
C ILE A 44 3.06 10.08 1.59
N ARG A 45 2.78 9.64 2.82
CA ARG A 45 2.57 10.52 3.98
C ARG A 45 3.79 11.43 4.19
N HIS A 46 4.97 10.83 4.25
CA HIS A 46 6.21 11.60 4.41
C HIS A 46 6.42 12.63 3.29
N SER A 47 6.16 12.24 2.04
CA SER A 47 6.24 13.17 0.91
C SER A 47 5.18 14.28 0.97
N MET A 48 3.98 13.97 1.48
CA MET A 48 2.91 14.95 1.69
C MET A 48 3.26 15.97 2.78
N ASP A 49 3.95 15.54 3.85
CA ASP A 49 4.43 16.41 4.94
C ASP A 49 5.51 17.40 4.48
N GLN A 50 6.20 17.10 3.37
CA GLN A 50 7.23 17.98 2.78
C GLN A 50 6.67 18.98 1.76
N LEU A 51 5.36 18.97 1.48
CA LEU A 51 4.75 19.88 0.53
C LEU A 51 4.84 21.34 1.05
N PRO A 52 5.24 22.30 0.20
CA PRO A 52 5.20 23.70 0.57
C PRO A 52 3.75 24.14 0.77
N THR A 53 3.53 25.00 1.77
CA THR A 53 2.18 25.43 2.15
C THR A 53 2.02 26.94 2.10
N GLU A 54 0.82 27.36 1.72
CA GLU A 54 0.39 28.76 1.76
C GLU A 54 -0.95 28.92 2.48
N GLN A 55 -1.32 30.16 2.79
CA GLN A 55 -2.67 30.45 3.31
C GLN A 55 -3.69 30.37 2.18
N PHE A 56 -4.87 29.83 2.49
CA PHE A 56 -5.98 29.85 1.54
C PHE A 56 -6.41 31.28 1.23
N ARG A 57 -6.46 31.62 -0.04
CA ARG A 57 -6.98 32.89 -0.55
C ARG A 57 -8.02 32.66 -1.64
N ARG A 58 -8.90 33.63 -1.82
CA ARG A 58 -9.82 33.60 -2.98
C ARG A 58 -9.01 34.02 -4.21
N LEU A 59 -9.02 33.16 -5.22
CA LEU A 59 -8.32 33.43 -6.48
C LEU A 59 -9.13 34.39 -7.35
N GLY A 60 -8.45 35.38 -7.94
CA GLY A 60 -8.96 36.21 -9.03
C GLY A 60 -8.90 35.46 -10.37
N GLU A 61 -9.33 36.13 -11.43
CA GLU A 61 -9.25 35.61 -12.80
C GLU A 61 -7.77 35.46 -13.22
N GLY A 62 -7.38 34.27 -13.63
CA GLY A 62 -5.99 33.94 -14.02
C GLY A 62 -5.05 33.63 -12.86
N ASP A 63 -5.48 33.84 -11.61
CA ASP A 63 -4.66 33.52 -10.44
C ASP A 63 -4.54 32.02 -10.21
N ARG A 64 -3.43 31.64 -9.57
CA ARG A 64 -3.16 30.25 -9.14
C ARG A 64 -2.62 30.21 -7.71
N PHE A 65 -2.86 29.11 -7.03
CA PHE A 65 -2.09 28.77 -5.85
C PHE A 65 -0.67 28.37 -6.28
N GLU A 66 0.33 29.03 -5.69
CA GLU A 66 1.74 28.67 -5.90
C GLU A 66 2.08 27.41 -5.13
N ASP A 67 1.64 27.33 -3.88
CA ASP A 67 1.82 26.24 -2.96
C ASP A 67 0.48 25.57 -2.60
N VAL A 68 0.50 24.67 -1.62
CA VAL A 68 -0.70 23.95 -1.19
C VAL A 68 -1.35 24.69 -0.03
N PRO A 69 -2.63 25.11 -0.13
CA PRO A 69 -3.32 25.71 1.01
C PRO A 69 -3.32 24.78 2.22
N LEU A 70 -2.78 25.24 3.35
CA LEU A 70 -2.59 24.43 4.56
C LEU A 70 -3.86 23.69 4.99
N GLY A 71 -5.02 24.35 4.94
CA GLY A 71 -6.29 23.70 5.29
C GLY A 71 -6.68 22.56 4.35
N GLN A 72 -6.26 22.59 3.07
CA GLN A 72 -6.47 21.47 2.14
C GLN A 72 -5.50 20.33 2.44
N LEU A 73 -4.24 20.64 2.75
CA LEU A 73 -3.25 19.64 3.11
C LEU A 73 -3.67 18.84 4.37
N LEU A 74 -4.11 19.54 5.41
CA LEU A 74 -4.58 18.89 6.65
C LEU A 74 -5.79 17.97 6.41
N GLU A 75 -6.72 18.35 5.55
CA GLU A 75 -7.84 17.48 5.18
C GLU A 75 -7.36 16.27 4.37
N LEU A 76 -6.39 16.43 3.46
CA LEU A 76 -5.79 15.30 2.73
C LEU A 76 -5.08 14.34 3.67
N GLN A 77 -4.29 14.83 4.62
CA GLN A 77 -3.60 13.99 5.62
C GLN A 77 -4.60 13.18 6.45
N LYS A 78 -5.70 13.82 6.88
CA LYS A 78 -6.76 13.19 7.68
C LYS A 78 -7.48 12.05 6.94
N HIS A 79 -7.70 12.21 5.64
CA HIS A 79 -8.50 11.29 4.83
C HIS A 79 -7.66 10.33 3.96
N PHE A 80 -6.35 10.32 4.17
CA PHE A 80 -5.45 9.41 3.49
C PHE A 80 -5.37 8.06 4.20
N GLY A 81 -5.48 6.97 3.47
CA GLY A 81 -5.43 5.65 4.06
C GLY A 81 -5.15 4.52 3.07
N VAL A 82 -5.12 3.32 3.63
CA VAL A 82 -5.02 2.05 2.91
C VAL A 82 -6.34 1.31 3.13
N THR A 83 -6.95 0.81 2.06
CA THR A 83 -8.15 -0.03 2.19
C THR A 83 -7.78 -1.39 2.75
N PRO A 84 -8.71 -2.09 3.44
CA PRO A 84 -8.51 -3.48 3.78
C PRO A 84 -8.13 -4.30 2.54
N VAL A 85 -7.19 -5.23 2.74
CA VAL A 85 -6.77 -6.15 1.69
C VAL A 85 -7.93 -7.05 1.30
N ARG A 86 -8.12 -7.29 0.02
CA ARG A 86 -9.19 -8.12 -0.52
C ARG A 86 -8.76 -8.81 -1.79
N ARG A 87 -9.35 -9.97 -2.06
CA ARG A 87 -9.24 -10.62 -3.37
C ARG A 87 -10.20 -9.97 -4.36
N ASP A 88 -9.71 -9.61 -5.53
CA ASP A 88 -10.51 -9.06 -6.61
C ASP A 88 -11.20 -10.17 -7.45
N LYS A 89 -11.98 -9.76 -8.45
CA LYS A 89 -12.72 -10.67 -9.35
C LYS A 89 -11.81 -11.58 -10.18
N ASN A 90 -10.56 -11.19 -10.36
CA ASN A 90 -9.54 -11.93 -11.11
C ASN A 90 -8.72 -12.87 -10.20
N GLY A 91 -9.02 -12.90 -8.91
CA GLY A 91 -8.33 -13.71 -7.93
C GLY A 91 -7.05 -13.09 -7.36
N PHE A 92 -6.76 -11.82 -7.66
CA PHE A 92 -5.59 -11.12 -7.12
C PHE A 92 -5.88 -10.53 -5.75
N VAL A 93 -4.99 -10.76 -4.80
CA VAL A 93 -5.00 -10.12 -3.49
C VAL A 93 -4.42 -8.72 -3.63
N ASN A 94 -5.17 -7.70 -3.24
CA ASN A 94 -4.76 -6.31 -3.40
C ASN A 94 -5.29 -5.39 -2.29
N ALA A 95 -4.63 -4.26 -2.09
CA ALA A 95 -5.07 -3.13 -1.30
C ALA A 95 -4.99 -1.85 -2.14
N LYS A 96 -5.82 -0.87 -1.83
CA LYS A 96 -5.77 0.44 -2.48
C LYS A 96 -5.24 1.47 -1.49
N ILE A 97 -4.37 2.35 -1.98
CA ILE A 97 -3.83 3.48 -1.22
C ILE A 97 -4.39 4.75 -1.83
N GLY A 98 -4.90 5.65 -1.01
CA GLY A 98 -5.47 6.89 -1.54
C GLY A 98 -6.29 7.67 -0.52
N TRP A 99 -7.16 8.50 -1.04
CA TRP A 99 -7.98 9.43 -0.26
C TRP A 99 -9.45 9.08 -0.39
N GLU A 100 -10.15 9.13 0.74
CA GLU A 100 -11.60 9.01 0.79
C GLU A 100 -12.26 10.36 1.12
N GLY A 101 -13.59 10.44 0.93
CA GLY A 101 -14.42 11.56 1.32
C GLY A 101 -14.21 12.83 0.50
N TYR A 102 -14.76 13.91 1.04
CA TYR A 102 -14.85 15.20 0.40
C TYR A 102 -14.23 16.27 1.30
N ASN A 103 -13.53 17.22 0.67
CA ASN A 103 -13.05 18.41 1.34
C ASN A 103 -14.21 19.38 1.60
N LYS A 104 -14.07 20.25 2.61
CA LYS A 104 -15.06 21.28 2.96
C LYS A 104 -15.24 22.38 1.89
N TYR A 105 -14.32 22.48 0.93
CA TYR A 105 -14.40 23.48 -0.13
C TYR A 105 -15.43 23.08 -1.18
N ARG A 106 -16.44 23.93 -1.36
CA ARG A 106 -17.56 23.69 -2.28
C ARG A 106 -17.38 24.52 -3.55
N THR A 107 -17.74 23.92 -4.67
CA THR A 107 -17.78 24.60 -5.98
C THR A 107 -19.14 24.37 -6.63
N LYS A 108 -19.43 25.06 -7.74
CA LYS A 108 -20.66 24.82 -8.51
C LYS A 108 -20.77 23.36 -8.97
N THR A 109 -19.64 22.77 -9.35
CA THR A 109 -19.58 21.34 -9.80
C THR A 109 -19.66 20.36 -8.64
N TYR A 110 -19.15 20.74 -7.46
CA TYR A 110 -19.08 19.89 -6.26
C TYR A 110 -19.77 20.58 -5.08
N PRO A 111 -21.11 20.60 -5.03
CA PRO A 111 -21.85 21.31 -3.97
C PRO A 111 -21.71 20.69 -2.59
N GLN A 112 -21.36 19.41 -2.51
CA GLN A 112 -21.08 18.70 -1.24
C GLN A 112 -19.61 18.79 -0.80
N GLY A 113 -18.75 19.39 -1.63
CA GLY A 113 -17.31 19.47 -1.43
C GLY A 113 -16.53 18.77 -2.54
N VAL A 114 -15.31 19.21 -2.76
CA VAL A 114 -14.42 18.61 -3.78
C VAL A 114 -13.88 17.28 -3.25
N PRO A 115 -13.94 16.17 -4.03
CA PRO A 115 -13.34 14.91 -3.62
C PRO A 115 -11.85 15.05 -3.27
N ASN A 116 -11.42 14.49 -2.13
CA ASN A 116 -10.03 14.58 -1.69
C ASN A 116 -9.05 13.97 -2.70
N ALA A 117 -9.43 12.87 -3.35
CA ALA A 117 -8.64 12.27 -4.41
C ALA A 117 -8.41 13.21 -5.61
N LEU A 118 -9.42 14.03 -5.96
CA LEU A 118 -9.30 15.02 -7.04
C LEU A 118 -8.33 16.15 -6.65
N ILE A 119 -8.38 16.62 -5.39
CA ILE A 119 -7.46 17.63 -4.88
C ILE A 119 -6.03 17.08 -4.89
N ALA A 120 -5.80 15.87 -4.39
CA ALA A 120 -4.50 15.22 -4.43
C ALA A 120 -3.96 15.09 -5.87
N GLY A 121 -4.79 14.68 -6.81
CA GLY A 121 -4.44 14.61 -8.23
C GLY A 121 -4.11 15.98 -8.83
N ALA A 122 -4.81 17.04 -8.41
CA ALA A 122 -4.54 18.40 -8.86
C ALA A 122 -3.23 18.97 -8.26
N ILE A 123 -2.85 18.60 -7.04
CA ILE A 123 -1.55 18.91 -6.45
C ILE A 123 -0.45 18.16 -7.20
N GLU A 124 -0.61 16.88 -7.41
CA GLU A 124 0.36 16.01 -8.10
C GLU A 124 0.69 16.48 -9.52
N SER A 125 -0.33 16.89 -10.27
CA SER A 125 -0.22 17.13 -11.71
C SER A 125 -0.30 18.61 -12.10
N GLY A 126 -0.70 19.47 -11.17
CA GLY A 126 -1.09 20.86 -11.46
C GLY A 126 -2.50 20.94 -12.06
N SER A 127 -3.04 22.16 -12.09
CA SER A 127 -4.32 22.46 -12.72
C SER A 127 -4.37 23.93 -13.17
N SER A 128 -5.52 24.39 -13.73
CA SER A 128 -5.73 25.82 -14.07
C SER A 128 -5.63 26.73 -12.87
N VAL A 129 -5.87 26.23 -11.65
CA VAL A 129 -5.93 27.00 -10.40
C VAL A 129 -4.77 26.75 -9.43
N ARG A 130 -3.79 25.89 -9.78
CA ARG A 130 -2.63 25.62 -8.93
C ARG A 130 -1.42 25.14 -9.68
N ASN A 131 -0.26 25.41 -9.13
CA ASN A 131 1.00 24.88 -9.61
C ASN A 131 1.12 23.39 -9.28
N LYS A 132 2.04 22.74 -9.98
CA LYS A 132 2.32 21.31 -9.85
C LYS A 132 3.30 21.06 -8.70
N HIS A 133 2.91 20.19 -7.77
CA HIS A 133 3.77 19.71 -6.68
C HIS A 133 3.69 18.16 -6.64
N PRO A 134 4.53 17.44 -7.43
CA PRO A 134 4.47 15.99 -7.48
C PRO A 134 5.01 15.40 -6.17
N PHE A 135 4.19 14.62 -5.49
CA PHE A 135 4.52 13.98 -4.23
C PHE A 135 4.19 12.48 -4.21
N ILE A 136 3.21 12.06 -5.00
CA ILE A 136 2.77 10.65 -5.04
C ILE A 136 3.73 9.81 -5.88
N ARG A 137 3.94 10.20 -7.16
CA ARG A 137 4.77 9.41 -8.09
C ARG A 137 6.21 9.28 -7.65
N PRO A 138 6.91 10.35 -7.17
CA PRO A 138 8.26 10.21 -6.66
C PRO A 138 8.31 9.29 -5.43
N ALA A 139 7.40 9.44 -4.46
CA ALA A 139 7.35 8.62 -3.27
C ALA A 139 7.15 7.13 -3.61
N VAL A 140 6.19 6.82 -4.49
CA VAL A 140 5.93 5.45 -4.93
C VAL A 140 7.14 4.87 -5.67
N LYS A 141 7.73 5.62 -6.62
CA LYS A 141 8.89 5.16 -7.40
C LYS A 141 10.07 4.80 -6.50
N ILE A 142 10.37 5.62 -5.50
CA ILE A 142 11.51 5.42 -4.59
C ILE A 142 11.23 4.25 -3.63
N SER A 143 10.01 4.10 -3.14
CA SER A 143 9.69 3.12 -2.10
C SER A 143 9.23 1.76 -2.63
N THR A 144 8.89 1.62 -3.92
CA THR A 144 8.47 0.35 -4.54
C THR A 144 9.47 -0.80 -4.29
N PRO A 145 10.80 -0.66 -4.45
CA PRO A 145 11.71 -1.76 -4.19
C PRO A 145 11.68 -2.22 -2.73
N ARG A 146 11.54 -1.27 -1.78
CA ARG A 146 11.42 -1.58 -0.36
C ARG A 146 10.09 -2.27 -0.05
N ALA A 147 8.99 -1.84 -0.64
CA ALA A 147 7.68 -2.46 -0.47
C ALA A 147 7.70 -3.91 -0.97
N LEU A 148 8.23 -4.16 -2.17
CA LEU A 148 8.37 -5.51 -2.72
C LEU A 148 9.26 -6.39 -1.85
N LYS A 149 10.39 -5.85 -1.35
CA LYS A 149 11.24 -6.58 -0.42
C LYS A 149 10.50 -6.94 0.87
N THR A 150 9.76 -6.01 1.45
CA THR A 150 8.96 -6.27 2.67
C THR A 150 7.93 -7.37 2.43
N MET A 151 7.25 -7.37 1.27
CA MET A 151 6.31 -8.44 0.92
C MET A 151 7.01 -9.80 0.80
N SER A 152 8.16 -9.85 0.12
CA SER A 152 8.95 -11.08 -0.02
C SER A 152 9.42 -11.59 1.34
N ASP A 153 9.99 -10.70 2.17
CA ASP A 153 10.48 -11.06 3.51
C ASP A 153 9.34 -11.65 4.39
N HIS A 154 8.10 -11.15 4.27
CA HIS A 154 6.93 -11.73 4.95
C HIS A 154 6.63 -13.16 4.48
N ILE A 155 6.58 -13.38 3.17
CA ILE A 155 6.33 -14.71 2.60
C ILE A 155 7.45 -15.68 2.98
N ASP A 156 8.71 -15.26 2.88
CA ASP A 156 9.87 -16.07 3.21
C ASP A 156 9.85 -16.47 4.70
N ALA A 157 9.53 -15.53 5.60
CA ALA A 157 9.41 -15.81 7.02
C ALA A 157 8.27 -16.80 7.33
N ASP A 158 7.15 -16.72 6.62
CA ASP A 158 6.05 -17.67 6.74
C ASP A 158 6.44 -19.06 6.24
N CYS A 159 7.11 -19.11 5.09
CA CYS A 159 7.64 -20.38 4.57
C CYS A 159 8.61 -21.02 5.57
N GLN A 160 9.54 -20.28 6.12
CA GLN A 160 10.49 -20.76 7.13
C GLN A 160 9.77 -21.28 8.38
N ARG A 161 8.81 -20.51 8.90
CA ARG A 161 8.03 -20.89 10.09
C ARG A 161 7.30 -22.22 9.88
N VAL A 162 6.68 -22.43 8.72
CA VAL A 162 5.98 -23.67 8.37
C VAL A 162 6.98 -24.82 8.23
N MET A 163 8.13 -24.56 7.58
CA MET A 163 9.18 -25.56 7.37
C MET A 163 9.88 -25.99 8.68
N GLU A 164 10.04 -25.08 9.63
CA GLU A 164 10.68 -25.34 10.93
C GLU A 164 9.68 -25.92 11.94
N GLY A 165 8.45 -25.42 11.96
CA GLY A 165 7.37 -25.89 12.85
C GLY A 165 6.85 -27.28 12.53
N GLY A 166 7.21 -27.83 11.35
CA GLY A 166 6.96 -29.22 10.95
C GLY A 166 7.90 -30.19 11.65
N SER A 167 8.06 -30.10 12.97
CA SER A 167 8.74 -31.13 13.75
C SER A 167 7.96 -32.46 13.60
N ILE A 168 8.54 -33.36 12.87
CA ILE A 168 8.00 -34.70 12.62
C ILE A 168 7.87 -35.36 13.97
N LYS A 169 6.66 -35.46 14.53
CA LYS A 169 6.36 -36.55 15.45
C LYS A 169 6.45 -37.82 14.60
N THR A 170 7.60 -38.47 14.64
CA THR A 170 7.76 -39.83 14.13
C THR A 170 6.72 -40.71 14.83
N PHE A 171 5.66 -41.03 14.13
CA PHE A 171 4.87 -42.21 14.50
C PHE A 171 5.79 -43.39 14.25
N VAL A 172 6.45 -43.88 15.32
CA VAL A 172 7.03 -45.19 15.39
C VAL A 172 5.89 -46.10 15.83
N GLU A 173 5.32 -46.87 14.90
CA GLU A 173 4.71 -48.14 15.17
C GLU A 173 5.73 -49.23 14.84
#